data_54648376689c0e445dc2c8ab1be7ec5b
#
_entry.id   54648376689c0e445dc2c8ab1be7ec5b
#
_cell.length_a   1.000
_cell.length_b   1.000
_cell.length_c   1.000
_cell.angle_alpha   90.00
_cell.angle_beta   90.00
_cell.angle_gamma   90.00
#
_symmetry.space_group_name_H-M   'P 1'
#
loop_
_entity.id
_entity.type
_entity.pdbx_description
1 polymer ?
#
loop_
_entity_poly.entity_id
_entity_poly.type
_entity_poly.pdbx_seq_one_letter_code
_entity_poly.pdbx_strand_id
1 'polypeptide(L)'
;TFAGLATPEVIDYVKALGVTTVELLPVQGFVNDSLLLERGLTNYWGYNTIGFFASDPRYCANPLNGVREFKEMVARFHDAGLEVILDVVYNHTAEGNERGPTLSFKGIDNASYYRLLPDQKRYYVNDTGTGNTLNLSHPRVIQMVTDSLRYWVQEMHVDGFRFDLGTILAREPGGFDNRSGFLKVCSQEPV
;
A
#
# COMPACT_ATOMS: atom_id res chain seq x y z
N THR A 1 6.31 8.72 -14.51
CA THR A 1 6.67 9.42 -13.27
C THR A 1 5.52 10.29 -12.80
N PHE A 2 5.52 10.70 -11.53
CA PHE A 2 4.54 11.64 -10.99
C PHE A 2 4.51 12.95 -11.80
N ALA A 3 5.68 13.49 -12.10
CA ALA A 3 5.78 14.68 -12.95
C ALA A 3 5.19 14.46 -14.36
N GLY A 4 5.38 13.26 -14.93
CA GLY A 4 4.81 12.91 -16.24
C GLY A 4 3.29 12.80 -16.23
N LEU A 5 2.70 12.22 -15.17
CA LEU A 5 1.23 12.19 -15.00
C LEU A 5 0.63 13.60 -14.86
N ALA A 6 1.38 14.51 -14.26
CA ALA A 6 0.94 15.86 -13.97
C ALA A 6 1.11 16.84 -15.16
N THR A 7 1.44 16.35 -16.36
CA THR A 7 1.50 17.22 -17.55
C THR A 7 0.11 17.59 -18.04
N PRO A 8 -0.06 18.79 -18.64
CA PRO A 8 -1.35 19.20 -19.18
C PRO A 8 -1.94 18.20 -20.18
N GLU A 9 -1.10 17.62 -21.03
CA GLU A 9 -1.53 16.66 -22.05
C GLU A 9 -2.17 15.40 -21.45
N VAL A 10 -1.61 14.88 -20.35
CA VAL A 10 -2.17 13.71 -19.66
C VAL A 10 -3.46 14.09 -18.92
N ILE A 11 -3.47 15.21 -18.21
CA ILE A 11 -4.64 15.69 -17.48
C ILE A 11 -5.80 15.97 -18.44
N ASP A 12 -5.56 16.66 -19.55
CA ASP A 12 -6.58 16.97 -20.57
C ASP A 12 -7.13 15.67 -21.21
N TYR A 13 -6.26 14.70 -21.47
CA TYR A 13 -6.68 13.39 -21.97
C TYR A 13 -7.61 12.68 -20.97
N VAL A 14 -7.24 12.62 -19.70
CA VAL A 14 -8.03 11.99 -18.64
C VAL A 14 -9.39 12.69 -18.49
N LYS A 15 -9.42 14.01 -18.50
CA LYS A 15 -10.67 14.81 -18.49
C LYS A 15 -11.55 14.52 -19.71
N ALA A 16 -10.97 14.40 -20.88
CA ALA A 16 -11.70 14.09 -22.11
C ALA A 16 -12.39 12.72 -22.08
N LEU A 17 -11.92 11.78 -21.25
CA LEU A 17 -12.60 10.50 -21.00
C LEU A 17 -13.87 10.65 -20.15
N GLY A 18 -14.08 11.81 -19.51
CA GLY A 18 -15.24 12.07 -18.66
C GLY A 18 -15.15 11.44 -17.26
N VAL A 19 -13.97 11.02 -16.82
CA VAL A 19 -13.74 10.50 -15.47
C VAL A 19 -13.59 11.64 -14.47
N THR A 20 -13.91 11.38 -13.21
CA THR A 20 -13.81 12.35 -12.11
C THR A 20 -12.75 11.95 -11.08
N THR A 21 -12.37 10.70 -11.08
CA THR A 21 -11.43 10.11 -10.11
C THR A 21 -10.40 9.26 -10.83
N VAL A 22 -9.16 9.38 -10.45
CA VAL A 22 -8.03 8.57 -10.96
C VAL A 22 -7.54 7.65 -9.85
N GLU A 23 -7.56 6.35 -10.09
CA GLU A 23 -6.95 5.35 -9.22
C GLU A 23 -5.55 5.02 -9.72
N LEU A 24 -4.56 5.20 -8.85
CA LEU A 24 -3.18 4.82 -9.15
C LEU A 24 -2.88 3.43 -8.60
N LEU A 25 -2.26 2.57 -9.43
CA LEU A 25 -1.61 1.35 -8.94
C LEU A 25 -0.66 1.67 -7.77
N PRO A 26 -0.25 0.68 -6.95
CA PRO A 26 0.54 0.96 -5.75
C PRO A 26 1.73 1.88 -5.99
N VAL A 27 1.73 3.02 -5.34
CA VAL A 27 2.80 4.04 -5.41
C VAL A 27 3.74 3.99 -4.22
N GLN A 28 3.37 3.25 -3.18
CA GLN A 28 4.18 3.07 -1.98
C GLN A 28 5.44 2.26 -2.30
N GLY A 29 6.52 2.50 -1.56
CA GLY A 29 7.79 1.82 -1.76
C GLY A 29 7.67 0.30 -1.73
N PHE A 30 8.11 -0.38 -2.79
CA PHE A 30 7.99 -1.82 -2.96
C PHE A 30 9.29 -2.48 -3.42
N VAL A 31 9.39 -3.79 -3.26
CA VAL A 31 10.58 -4.58 -3.62
C VAL A 31 10.26 -5.48 -4.79
N ASN A 32 11.24 -5.67 -5.69
CA ASN A 32 11.13 -6.66 -6.74
C ASN A 32 11.24 -8.08 -6.14
N ASP A 33 10.38 -8.97 -6.60
CA ASP A 33 10.43 -10.38 -6.22
C ASP A 33 11.69 -11.06 -6.75
N SER A 34 12.34 -11.90 -5.94
CA SER A 34 13.55 -12.62 -6.33
C SER A 34 13.37 -13.41 -7.63
N LEU A 35 12.21 -14.08 -7.78
CA LEU A 35 11.87 -14.85 -8.98
C LEU A 35 11.82 -13.97 -10.25
N LEU A 36 11.37 -12.72 -10.13
CA LEU A 36 11.37 -11.78 -11.26
C LEU A 36 12.79 -11.36 -11.59
N LEU A 37 13.61 -11.03 -10.56
CA LEU A 37 15.00 -10.63 -10.75
C LEU A 37 15.84 -11.75 -11.41
N GLU A 38 15.65 -13.01 -10.99
CA GLU A 38 16.30 -14.18 -11.59
C GLU A 38 15.97 -14.34 -13.08
N ARG A 39 14.84 -13.81 -13.52
CA ARG A 39 14.39 -13.82 -14.93
C ARG A 39 14.71 -12.52 -15.67
N GLY A 40 15.44 -11.60 -15.06
CA GLY A 40 15.74 -10.27 -15.64
C GLY A 40 14.50 -9.37 -15.74
N LEU A 41 13.47 -9.64 -14.95
CA LEU A 41 12.22 -8.88 -14.90
C LEU A 41 12.16 -8.01 -13.65
N THR A 42 11.25 -7.03 -13.66
CA THR A 42 10.94 -6.17 -12.50
C THR A 42 9.46 -6.28 -12.15
N ASN A 43 9.13 -6.01 -10.89
CA ASN A 43 7.73 -5.90 -10.49
C ASN A 43 7.13 -4.63 -11.10
N TYR A 44 6.16 -4.79 -12.00
CA TYR A 44 5.53 -3.69 -12.75
C TYR A 44 4.36 -3.08 -11.99
N TRP A 45 3.58 -3.89 -11.27
CA TRP A 45 2.34 -3.44 -10.64
C TRP A 45 2.53 -2.84 -9.24
N GLY A 46 3.63 -3.19 -8.55
CA GLY A 46 3.92 -2.66 -7.23
C GLY A 46 3.25 -3.37 -6.05
N TYR A 47 2.56 -4.50 -6.25
CA TYR A 47 1.89 -5.26 -5.17
C TYR A 47 2.87 -6.07 -4.31
N ASN A 48 3.98 -5.48 -3.90
CA ASN A 48 4.97 -6.07 -3.02
C ASN A 48 5.56 -5.01 -2.07
N THR A 49 4.66 -4.32 -1.36
CA THR A 49 4.95 -3.13 -0.57
C THR A 49 5.77 -3.45 0.68
N ILE A 50 6.65 -2.51 1.06
CA ILE A 50 7.38 -2.47 2.33
C ILE A 50 7.38 -1.08 2.96
N GLY A 51 7.35 -0.02 2.16
CA GLY A 51 7.43 1.36 2.61
C GLY A 51 6.07 2.05 2.70
N PHE A 52 5.27 1.74 3.71
CA PHE A 52 3.89 2.24 3.85
C PHE A 52 3.76 3.77 3.94
N PHE A 53 4.81 4.47 4.34
CA PHE A 53 4.84 5.94 4.51
C PHE A 53 5.66 6.67 3.45
N ALA A 54 6.08 6.00 2.39
CA ALA A 54 6.95 6.59 1.39
C ALA A 54 6.50 6.22 -0.03
N SER A 55 6.53 7.19 -0.93
CA SER A 55 6.38 6.91 -2.37
C SER A 55 7.62 6.21 -2.92
N ASP A 56 7.41 5.32 -3.89
CA ASP A 56 8.53 4.63 -4.54
C ASP A 56 9.36 5.59 -5.40
N PRO A 57 10.68 5.68 -5.20
CA PRO A 57 11.54 6.62 -5.93
C PRO A 57 11.61 6.34 -7.44
N ARG A 58 11.24 5.14 -7.90
CA ARG A 58 11.19 4.80 -9.34
C ARG A 58 10.14 5.59 -10.10
N TYR A 59 9.12 6.11 -9.41
CA TYR A 59 8.06 6.95 -9.99
C TYR A 59 8.39 8.44 -9.99
N CYS A 60 9.55 8.83 -9.47
CA CYS A 60 9.99 10.23 -9.45
C CYS A 60 10.84 10.56 -10.68
N ALA A 61 10.73 11.78 -11.19
CA ALA A 61 11.66 12.33 -12.16
C ALA A 61 13.04 12.59 -11.49
N ASN A 62 13.00 13.04 -10.23
CA ASN A 62 14.16 13.11 -9.35
C ASN A 62 13.88 12.30 -8.07
N PRO A 63 14.55 11.16 -7.85
CA PRO A 63 14.34 10.30 -6.68
C PRO A 63 14.46 10.99 -5.32
N LEU A 64 15.21 12.10 -5.22
CA LEU A 64 15.36 12.88 -4.00
C LEU A 64 14.17 13.80 -3.68
N ASN A 65 13.25 13.97 -4.63
CA ASN A 65 12.11 14.88 -4.53
C ASN A 65 10.75 14.17 -4.44
N GLY A 66 10.71 12.89 -4.08
CA GLY A 66 9.51 12.05 -4.18
C GLY A 66 8.25 12.64 -3.53
N VAL A 67 8.37 13.12 -2.30
CA VAL A 67 7.24 13.75 -1.59
C VAL A 67 6.75 14.99 -2.34
N ARG A 68 7.64 15.85 -2.79
CA ARG A 68 7.28 17.08 -3.50
C ARG A 68 6.63 16.76 -4.84
N GLU A 69 7.22 15.89 -5.65
CA GLU A 69 6.67 15.52 -6.96
C GLU A 69 5.28 14.89 -6.85
N PHE A 70 5.08 14.03 -5.83
CA PHE A 70 3.78 13.43 -5.59
C PHE A 70 2.74 14.50 -5.20
N LYS A 71 3.06 15.38 -4.25
CA LYS A 71 2.16 16.48 -3.83
C LYS A 71 1.84 17.42 -5.00
N GLU A 72 2.82 17.76 -5.84
CA GLU A 72 2.62 18.59 -7.03
C GLU A 72 1.70 17.89 -8.06
N MET A 73 1.84 16.58 -8.22
CA MET A 73 0.94 15.80 -9.08
C MET A 73 -0.50 15.86 -8.57
N VAL A 74 -0.72 15.55 -7.28
CA VAL A 74 -2.06 15.59 -6.68
C VAL A 74 -2.68 17.00 -6.83
N ALA A 75 -1.93 18.04 -6.50
CA ALA A 75 -2.41 19.42 -6.63
C ALA A 75 -2.85 19.75 -8.05
N ARG A 76 -2.11 19.33 -9.08
CA ARG A 76 -2.51 19.57 -10.48
C ARG A 76 -3.76 18.78 -10.91
N PHE A 77 -3.94 17.56 -10.39
CA PHE A 77 -5.18 16.80 -10.60
C PHE A 77 -6.36 17.51 -9.93
N HIS A 78 -6.20 17.99 -8.69
CA HIS A 78 -7.23 18.77 -7.99
C HIS A 78 -7.57 20.08 -8.71
N ASP A 79 -6.57 20.83 -9.17
CA ASP A 79 -6.78 22.04 -9.98
C ASP A 79 -7.59 21.77 -11.27
N ALA A 80 -7.49 20.56 -11.78
CA ALA A 80 -8.25 20.12 -12.95
C ALA A 80 -9.65 19.55 -12.61
N GLY A 81 -10.00 19.46 -11.32
CA GLY A 81 -11.26 18.91 -10.83
C GLY A 81 -11.29 17.37 -10.82
N LEU A 82 -10.13 16.74 -10.70
CA LEU A 82 -9.97 15.28 -10.64
C LEU A 82 -9.53 14.87 -9.24
N GLU A 83 -10.16 13.85 -8.67
CA GLU A 83 -9.75 13.19 -7.44
C GLU A 83 -8.65 12.17 -7.70
N VAL A 84 -7.82 11.92 -6.69
CA VAL A 84 -6.75 10.90 -6.72
C VAL A 84 -6.95 9.92 -5.59
N ILE A 85 -7.17 8.64 -5.91
CA ILE A 85 -7.19 7.56 -4.94
C ILE A 85 -6.01 6.60 -5.16
N LEU A 86 -5.56 5.96 -4.08
CA LEU A 86 -4.44 5.03 -4.13
C LEU A 86 -4.90 3.59 -3.95
N ASP A 87 -4.38 2.70 -4.79
CA ASP A 87 -4.40 1.27 -4.50
C ASP A 87 -3.32 0.95 -3.45
N VAL A 88 -3.73 0.43 -2.30
CA VAL A 88 -2.86 0.18 -1.15
C VAL A 88 -2.86 -1.27 -0.72
N VAL A 89 -1.66 -1.76 -0.36
CA VAL A 89 -1.42 -3.16 -0.04
C VAL A 89 -1.02 -3.27 1.42
N TYR A 90 -1.99 -3.47 2.32
CA TYR A 90 -1.75 -3.68 3.76
C TYR A 90 -2.02 -5.12 4.21
N ASN A 91 -2.33 -6.01 3.27
CA ASN A 91 -2.62 -7.41 3.58
C ASN A 91 -1.37 -8.27 3.72
N HIS A 92 -0.27 -7.87 3.09
CA HIS A 92 1.03 -8.54 3.15
C HIS A 92 2.18 -7.55 2.94
N THR A 93 3.41 -8.03 3.04
CA THR A 93 4.62 -7.24 2.76
C THR A 93 5.60 -8.00 1.87
N ALA A 94 6.55 -7.24 1.31
CA ALA A 94 7.65 -7.76 0.49
C ALA A 94 8.61 -8.71 1.22
N GLU A 95 8.44 -8.94 2.52
CA GLU A 95 9.30 -9.85 3.29
C GLU A 95 9.01 -11.33 3.01
N GLY A 96 7.95 -11.67 2.23
CA GLY A 96 7.65 -13.03 1.82
C GLY A 96 7.46 -14.01 2.98
N ASN A 97 7.77 -15.28 2.76
CA ASN A 97 7.65 -16.34 3.78
C ASN A 97 8.91 -16.47 4.68
N GLU A 98 9.08 -17.60 5.37
CA GLU A 98 10.23 -17.89 6.26
C GLU A 98 11.59 -17.88 5.55
N ARG A 99 11.61 -17.95 4.21
CA ARG A 99 12.81 -17.87 3.37
C ARG A 99 13.02 -16.50 2.75
N GLY A 100 12.03 -15.62 2.90
CA GLY A 100 12.10 -14.26 2.38
C GLY A 100 13.04 -13.37 3.22
N PRO A 101 13.40 -12.20 2.70
CA PRO A 101 14.34 -11.29 3.35
C PRO A 101 13.77 -10.73 4.66
N THR A 102 14.67 -10.30 5.53
CA THR A 102 14.38 -9.48 6.72
C THR A 102 14.71 -8.05 6.39
N LEU A 103 13.70 -7.26 6.06
CA LEU A 103 13.87 -5.87 5.60
C LEU A 103 13.43 -4.85 6.67
N SER A 104 12.33 -5.14 7.38
CA SER A 104 11.69 -4.24 8.32
C SER A 104 11.01 -5.01 9.45
N PHE A 105 9.75 -5.36 9.30
CA PHE A 105 8.85 -5.87 10.35
C PHE A 105 9.29 -7.21 10.94
N LYS A 106 9.84 -8.10 10.13
CA LYS A 106 10.45 -9.35 10.62
C LYS A 106 11.55 -9.09 11.63
N GLY A 107 12.39 -8.08 11.37
CA GLY A 107 13.52 -7.73 12.23
C GLY A 107 13.11 -6.98 13.49
N ILE A 108 11.98 -6.25 13.44
CA ILE A 108 11.48 -5.45 14.57
C ILE A 108 10.73 -6.34 15.56
N ASP A 109 9.65 -6.98 15.12
CA ASP A 109 8.85 -7.89 15.91
C ASP A 109 7.98 -8.78 15.02
N ASN A 110 8.57 -9.85 14.51
CA ASN A 110 7.92 -10.77 13.58
C ASN A 110 6.56 -11.28 14.09
N ALA A 111 6.47 -11.61 15.36
CA ALA A 111 5.28 -12.23 15.94
C ALA A 111 4.09 -11.26 16.10
N SER A 112 4.36 -9.97 16.25
CA SER A 112 3.31 -8.95 16.34
C SER A 112 2.84 -8.53 14.95
N TYR A 113 3.76 -8.36 13.99
CA TYR A 113 3.43 -7.85 12.65
C TYR A 113 2.83 -8.90 11.73
N TYR A 114 3.16 -10.18 11.89
CA TYR A 114 2.69 -11.23 10.99
C TYR A 114 1.83 -12.27 11.70
N ARG A 115 0.87 -12.82 10.95
CA ARG A 115 0.12 -14.01 11.38
C ARG A 115 0.99 -15.24 11.20
N LEU A 116 1.30 -15.91 12.31
CA LEU A 116 2.10 -17.12 12.34
C LEU A 116 1.22 -18.35 12.59
N LEU A 117 1.63 -19.50 12.07
CA LEU A 117 0.95 -20.75 12.37
C LEU A 117 1.06 -21.08 13.87
N PRO A 118 -0.05 -21.38 14.57
CA PRO A 118 -0.05 -21.53 16.04
C PRO A 118 0.94 -22.57 16.55
N ASP A 119 0.99 -23.73 15.89
CA ASP A 119 1.81 -24.87 16.31
C ASP A 119 3.23 -24.84 15.72
N GLN A 120 3.48 -24.00 14.74
CA GLN A 120 4.76 -23.90 14.03
C GLN A 120 5.09 -22.44 13.72
N LYS A 121 5.36 -21.65 14.75
CA LYS A 121 5.57 -20.19 14.65
C LYS A 121 6.74 -19.75 13.76
N ARG A 122 7.50 -20.67 13.19
CA ARG A 122 8.47 -20.38 12.13
C ARG A 122 7.78 -20.02 10.81
N TYR A 123 6.56 -20.52 10.58
CA TYR A 123 5.84 -20.38 9.32
C TYR A 123 4.71 -19.38 9.45
N TYR A 124 4.40 -18.76 8.33
CA TYR A 124 3.38 -17.72 8.22
C TYR A 124 2.03 -18.30 7.78
N VAL A 125 0.96 -17.72 8.27
CA VAL A 125 -0.35 -17.85 7.62
C VAL A 125 -0.26 -17.13 6.27
N ASN A 126 -0.62 -17.81 5.20
CA ASN A 126 -0.47 -17.30 3.83
C ASN A 126 -1.84 -17.17 3.13
N ASP A 127 -2.75 -16.41 3.74
CA ASP A 127 -4.07 -16.16 3.17
C ASP A 127 -4.01 -15.29 1.90
N THR A 128 -2.92 -14.57 1.71
CA THR A 128 -2.69 -13.67 0.58
C THR A 128 -2.12 -14.34 -0.65
N GLY A 129 -1.55 -15.55 -0.51
CA GLY A 129 -0.82 -16.24 -1.58
C GLY A 129 0.61 -15.73 -1.83
N THR A 130 1.06 -14.68 -1.11
CA THR A 130 2.36 -14.01 -1.33
C THR A 130 3.46 -14.45 -0.36
N GLY A 131 3.12 -15.31 0.61
CA GLY A 131 4.07 -15.86 1.58
C GLY A 131 3.84 -15.41 3.02
N ASN A 132 3.18 -14.29 3.25
CA ASN A 132 2.80 -13.81 4.58
C ASN A 132 1.44 -13.13 4.59
N THR A 133 0.92 -12.93 5.78
CA THR A 133 -0.28 -12.12 6.04
C THR A 133 0.01 -11.18 7.20
N LEU A 134 -0.22 -9.89 7.01
CA LEU A 134 -0.05 -8.91 8.07
C LEU A 134 -1.12 -9.11 9.17
N ASN A 135 -0.73 -8.94 10.43
CA ASN A 135 -1.60 -9.22 11.58
C ASN A 135 -2.46 -8.02 11.98
N LEU A 136 -3.49 -7.75 11.22
CA LEU A 136 -4.44 -6.65 11.50
C LEU A 136 -5.39 -6.92 12.69
N SER A 137 -5.23 -8.03 13.41
CA SER A 137 -5.85 -8.21 14.74
C SER A 137 -4.99 -7.61 15.85
N HIS A 138 -3.73 -7.26 15.59
CA HIS A 138 -2.84 -6.66 16.57
C HIS A 138 -3.02 -5.14 16.61
N PRO A 139 -3.31 -4.52 17.77
CA PRO A 139 -3.67 -3.10 17.84
C PRO A 139 -2.59 -2.15 17.34
N ARG A 140 -1.31 -2.47 17.52
CA ARG A 140 -0.20 -1.64 17.01
C ARG A 140 -0.03 -1.74 15.50
N VAL A 141 -0.39 -2.88 14.91
CA VAL A 141 -0.38 -3.04 13.44
C VAL A 141 -1.53 -2.25 12.83
N ILE A 142 -2.74 -2.33 13.41
CA ILE A 142 -3.86 -1.46 13.00
C ILE A 142 -3.45 0.01 13.12
N GLN A 143 -2.87 0.42 14.26
CA GLN A 143 -2.42 1.80 14.46
C GLN A 143 -1.44 2.24 13.36
N MET A 144 -0.44 1.44 13.05
CA MET A 144 0.54 1.74 12.00
C MET A 144 -0.14 1.92 10.64
N VAL A 145 -1.10 1.05 10.29
CA VAL A 145 -1.82 1.15 9.01
C VAL A 145 -2.69 2.41 8.97
N THR A 146 -3.42 2.71 10.04
CA THR A 146 -4.24 3.93 10.10
C THR A 146 -3.40 5.20 10.10
N ASP A 147 -2.25 5.21 10.77
CA ASP A 147 -1.31 6.34 10.71
C ASP A 147 -0.75 6.52 9.31
N SER A 148 -0.52 5.42 8.57
CA SER A 148 -0.15 5.50 7.14
C SER A 148 -1.28 6.09 6.30
N LEU A 149 -2.52 5.66 6.48
CA LEU A 149 -3.68 6.22 5.76
C LEU A 149 -3.82 7.72 6.04
N ARG A 150 -3.74 8.14 7.32
CA ARG A 150 -3.76 9.57 7.70
C ARG A 150 -2.65 10.36 7.03
N TYR A 151 -1.43 9.83 7.00
CA TYR A 151 -0.31 10.46 6.32
C TYR A 151 -0.61 10.71 4.83
N TRP A 152 -1.15 9.72 4.13
CA TRP A 152 -1.48 9.86 2.72
C TRP A 152 -2.61 10.87 2.47
N VAL A 153 -3.59 10.96 3.37
CA VAL A 153 -4.66 11.97 3.26
C VAL A 153 -4.17 13.36 3.68
N GLN A 154 -3.62 13.49 4.89
CA GLN A 154 -3.33 14.80 5.48
C GLN A 154 -2.08 15.45 4.89
N GLU A 155 -1.05 14.66 4.60
CA GLU A 155 0.22 15.16 4.10
C GLU A 155 0.35 15.07 2.59
N MET A 156 -0.10 13.97 1.99
CA MET A 156 0.04 13.73 0.55
C MET A 156 -1.20 14.14 -0.24
N HIS A 157 -2.32 14.49 0.46
CA HIS A 157 -3.56 15.04 -0.05
C HIS A 157 -4.33 14.14 -1.02
N VAL A 158 -4.24 12.80 -0.86
CA VAL A 158 -5.08 11.89 -1.63
C VAL A 158 -6.52 11.89 -1.12
N ASP A 159 -7.48 11.60 -1.99
CA ASP A 159 -8.91 11.68 -1.70
C ASP A 159 -9.49 10.36 -1.18
N GLY A 160 -8.75 9.25 -1.33
CA GLY A 160 -9.23 7.96 -0.86
C GLY A 160 -8.31 6.79 -1.20
N PHE A 161 -8.81 5.58 -0.92
CA PHE A 161 -8.06 4.34 -1.09
C PHE A 161 -8.91 3.23 -1.69
N ARG A 162 -8.28 2.42 -2.54
CA ARG A 162 -8.72 1.08 -2.89
C ARG A 162 -7.85 0.09 -2.13
N PHE A 163 -8.44 -0.77 -1.34
CA PHE A 163 -7.70 -1.75 -0.54
C PHE A 163 -7.57 -3.07 -1.30
N ASP A 164 -6.32 -3.42 -1.63
CA ASP A 164 -6.02 -4.73 -2.19
C ASP A 164 -6.37 -5.84 -1.20
N LEU A 165 -6.97 -6.94 -1.71
CA LEU A 165 -7.44 -8.07 -0.92
C LEU A 165 -8.21 -7.65 0.34
N GLY A 166 -9.16 -6.73 0.22
CA GLY A 166 -9.92 -6.15 1.34
C GLY A 166 -10.54 -7.18 2.29
N THR A 167 -10.94 -8.36 1.79
CA THR A 167 -11.45 -9.45 2.62
C THR A 167 -10.39 -10.05 3.56
N ILE A 168 -9.11 -9.98 3.19
CA ILE A 168 -8.01 -10.43 4.06
C ILE A 168 -7.79 -9.47 5.21
N LEU A 169 -7.94 -8.16 4.98
CA LEU A 169 -7.82 -7.12 6.00
C LEU A 169 -8.89 -7.26 7.10
N ALA A 170 -10.04 -7.85 6.76
CA ALA A 170 -11.15 -8.08 7.67
C ALA A 170 -11.11 -9.46 8.34
N ARG A 171 -10.01 -10.23 8.22
CA ARG A 171 -9.90 -11.52 8.89
C ARG A 171 -9.42 -11.36 10.33
N GLU A 172 -10.24 -11.90 11.23
CA GLU A 172 -9.92 -12.09 12.65
C GLU A 172 -9.44 -13.54 12.90
N PRO A 173 -9.02 -13.92 14.11
CA PRO A 173 -8.64 -15.31 14.41
C PRO A 173 -9.70 -16.37 14.07
N GLY A 174 -10.98 -15.99 14.10
CA GLY A 174 -12.12 -16.84 13.73
C GLY A 174 -12.47 -16.86 12.24
N GLY A 175 -11.75 -16.13 11.39
CA GLY A 175 -12.03 -15.97 9.96
C GLY A 175 -12.49 -14.56 9.59
N PHE A 176 -13.16 -14.43 8.45
CA PHE A 176 -13.70 -13.15 7.99
C PHE A 176 -14.78 -12.61 8.94
N ASP A 177 -14.65 -11.36 9.34
CA ASP A 177 -15.64 -10.64 10.14
C ASP A 177 -15.84 -9.21 9.58
N ASN A 178 -17.04 -8.91 9.09
CA ASN A 178 -17.39 -7.58 8.59
C ASN A 178 -17.42 -6.51 9.69
N ARG A 179 -17.24 -6.89 10.97
CA ARG A 179 -17.07 -6.01 12.13
C ARG A 179 -15.66 -6.10 12.70
N SER A 180 -14.70 -6.53 11.91
CA SER A 180 -13.29 -6.59 12.32
C SER A 180 -12.77 -5.28 12.87
N GLY A 181 -11.73 -5.36 13.68
CA GLY A 181 -11.08 -4.17 14.25
C GLY A 181 -10.65 -3.18 13.18
N PHE A 182 -10.07 -3.66 12.09
CA PHE A 182 -9.64 -2.83 10.97
C PHE A 182 -10.81 -2.07 10.31
N LEU A 183 -11.88 -2.76 9.92
CA LEU A 183 -13.02 -2.11 9.27
C LEU A 183 -13.73 -1.10 10.18
N LYS A 184 -13.81 -1.40 11.50
CA LYS A 184 -14.35 -0.44 12.47
C LYS A 184 -13.52 0.82 12.56
N VAL A 185 -12.19 0.69 12.63
CA VAL A 185 -11.31 1.86 12.70
C VAL A 185 -11.44 2.69 11.44
N CYS A 186 -11.41 2.08 10.23
CA CYS A 186 -11.58 2.81 8.97
C CYS A 186 -12.94 3.54 8.90
N SER A 187 -14.03 2.93 9.41
CA SER A 187 -15.36 3.56 9.41
C SER A 187 -15.55 4.67 10.44
N GLN A 188 -14.69 4.73 11.44
CA GLN A 188 -14.74 5.72 12.53
C GLN A 188 -13.67 6.80 12.42
N GLU A 189 -12.78 6.66 11.44
CA GLU A 189 -11.71 7.62 11.19
C GLU A 189 -12.30 8.97 10.76
N PRO A 190 -11.99 10.07 11.45
CA PRO A 190 -12.55 11.38 11.14
C PRO A 190 -11.86 12.12 9.99
N VAL A 191 -10.81 11.53 9.43
CA VAL A 191 -10.00 12.10 8.33
C VAL A 191 -10.45 11.52 6.99
#